data_25d701a728ac7804529b2a5bf2322bcb
#
_entry.id   25d701a728ac7804529b2a5bf2322bcb
#
_cell.length_a   1.000
_cell.length_b   1.000
_cell.length_c   1.000
_cell.angle_alpha   90.00
_cell.angle_beta   90.00
_cell.angle_gamma   90.00
#
_symmetry.space_group_name_H-M   'P 1'
#
loop_
_entity.id
_entity.type
_entity.pdbx_description
1 polymer ?
#
loop_
_entity_poly.entity_id
_entity_poly.type
_entity_poly.pdbx_seq_one_letter_code
_entity_poly.pdbx_strand_id
1 'polypeptide(L)'
;LGLLLGHVVTVFAQDANMDRAKHVYELFVADQGDSIHALLNKNLQEKLSPEIFKDMFKQSEKQFGKLQAKGEWKQESAEGITLYYRDLKFERYSLRFLLSFDADGSMNTIRLMPVPAASTAKPVAYNKEKMQERDITVGADDFKLPGTLTLPVGKKKAPVVILVHGSGPQDRDETVGPNKPFRDLAWGLAERGIA
;
A
#
# COMPACT_ATOMS: atom_id res chain seq x y z
N LEU A 1 12.71 -35.58 18.44
CA LEU A 1 11.91 -35.99 17.23
C LEU A 1 10.68 -35.09 16.98
N GLY A 2 10.63 -33.90 17.51
CA GLY A 2 9.45 -32.99 17.44
C GLY A 2 9.61 -31.74 16.61
N LEU A 3 10.76 -31.49 15.94
CA LEU A 3 11.02 -30.22 15.27
C LEU A 3 10.84 -30.21 13.74
N LEU A 4 10.54 -31.35 13.13
CA LEU A 4 10.44 -31.45 11.65
C LEU A 4 9.01 -31.27 11.10
N LEU A 5 7.96 -31.34 11.93
CA LEU A 5 6.57 -31.26 11.45
C LEU A 5 6.09 -29.79 11.23
N GLY A 6 6.66 -28.82 11.94
CA GLY A 6 6.23 -27.43 11.83
C GLY A 6 6.63 -26.72 10.53
N HIS A 7 7.75 -27.09 9.92
CA HIS A 7 8.24 -26.45 8.69
C HIS A 7 7.53 -26.96 7.43
N VAL A 8 7.11 -28.22 7.41
CA VAL A 8 6.45 -28.83 6.23
C VAL A 8 5.03 -28.27 6.03
N VAL A 9 4.31 -27.99 7.11
CA VAL A 9 2.94 -27.42 7.03
C VAL A 9 2.95 -25.99 6.47
N THR A 10 3.97 -25.18 6.80
CA THR A 10 4.06 -23.79 6.30
C THR A 10 4.35 -23.75 4.79
N VAL A 11 5.17 -24.64 4.27
CA VAL A 11 5.50 -24.69 2.84
C VAL A 11 4.29 -25.13 2.02
N PHE A 12 3.54 -26.13 2.45
CA PHE A 12 2.33 -26.58 1.73
C PHE A 12 1.20 -25.54 1.74
N ALA A 13 1.00 -24.81 2.84
CA ALA A 13 0.01 -23.74 2.91
C ALA A 13 0.38 -22.56 2.00
N GLN A 14 1.67 -22.27 1.87
CA GLN A 14 2.17 -21.20 1.03
C GLN A 14 1.97 -21.49 -0.46
N ASP A 15 2.25 -22.72 -0.90
CA ASP A 15 2.01 -23.17 -2.27
C ASP A 15 0.51 -23.18 -2.62
N ALA A 16 -0.33 -23.65 -1.71
CA ALA A 16 -1.78 -23.65 -1.90
C ALA A 16 -2.35 -22.22 -2.10
N ASN A 17 -1.84 -21.23 -1.40
CA ASN A 17 -2.29 -19.85 -1.57
C ASN A 17 -1.75 -19.21 -2.86
N MET A 18 -0.59 -19.60 -3.33
CA MET A 18 -0.11 -19.21 -4.66
C MET A 18 -1.04 -19.75 -5.76
N ASP A 19 -1.48 -20.99 -5.66
CA ASP A 19 -2.40 -21.58 -6.64
C ASP A 19 -3.80 -20.94 -6.55
N ARG A 20 -4.27 -20.59 -5.35
CA ARG A 20 -5.48 -19.77 -5.17
C ARG A 20 -5.32 -18.40 -5.83
N ALA A 21 -4.19 -17.75 -5.67
CA ALA A 21 -3.93 -16.46 -6.29
C ALA A 21 -3.97 -16.52 -7.82
N LYS A 22 -3.39 -17.56 -8.41
CA LYS A 22 -3.47 -17.80 -9.85
C LYS A 22 -4.92 -18.01 -10.30
N HIS A 23 -5.68 -18.81 -9.57
CA HIS A 23 -7.09 -19.07 -9.87
C HIS A 23 -7.94 -17.79 -9.80
N VAL A 24 -7.77 -16.98 -8.75
CA VAL A 24 -8.47 -15.68 -8.65
C VAL A 24 -8.14 -14.76 -9.83
N TYR A 25 -6.90 -14.76 -10.28
CA TYR A 25 -6.52 -13.99 -11.46
C TYR A 25 -7.20 -14.49 -12.74
N GLU A 26 -7.35 -15.79 -12.92
CA GLU A 26 -8.10 -16.36 -14.05
C GLU A 26 -9.58 -15.95 -14.02
N LEU A 27 -10.21 -15.97 -12.84
CA LEU A 27 -11.57 -15.47 -12.64
C LEU A 27 -11.68 -13.98 -12.96
N PHE A 28 -10.69 -13.19 -12.57
CA PHE A 28 -10.63 -11.75 -12.84
C PHE A 28 -10.57 -11.46 -14.36
N VAL A 29 -9.71 -12.17 -15.10
CA VAL A 29 -9.60 -12.00 -16.55
C VAL A 29 -10.84 -12.52 -17.27
N ALA A 30 -11.49 -13.56 -16.74
CA ALA A 30 -12.71 -14.16 -17.27
C ALA A 30 -13.99 -13.41 -16.87
N ASP A 31 -13.88 -12.29 -16.13
CA ASP A 31 -15.01 -11.48 -15.65
C ASP A 31 -16.01 -12.26 -14.77
N GLN A 32 -15.50 -13.17 -13.95
CA GLN A 32 -16.28 -14.03 -13.06
C GLN A 32 -16.46 -13.38 -11.68
N GLY A 33 -17.11 -12.22 -11.61
CA GLY A 33 -17.24 -11.41 -10.39
C GLY A 33 -17.91 -12.15 -9.23
N ASP A 34 -18.97 -12.93 -9.50
CA ASP A 34 -19.66 -13.72 -8.47
C ASP A 34 -18.72 -14.79 -7.86
N SER A 35 -17.90 -15.45 -8.69
CA SER A 35 -16.92 -16.44 -8.24
C SER A 35 -15.82 -15.80 -7.39
N ILE A 36 -15.33 -14.62 -7.78
CA ILE A 36 -14.37 -13.86 -6.98
C ILE A 36 -14.97 -13.50 -5.62
N HIS A 37 -16.19 -12.98 -5.60
CA HIS A 37 -16.91 -12.61 -4.37
C HIS A 37 -17.05 -13.81 -3.42
N ALA A 38 -17.37 -14.99 -3.92
CA ALA A 38 -17.53 -16.21 -3.12
C ALA A 38 -16.22 -16.65 -2.44
N LEU A 39 -15.05 -16.25 -2.94
CA LEU A 39 -13.74 -16.56 -2.37
C LEU A 39 -13.29 -15.55 -1.28
N LEU A 40 -13.99 -14.44 -1.12
CA LEU A 40 -13.71 -13.45 -0.07
C LEU A 40 -13.99 -14.03 1.32
N ASN A 41 -13.32 -13.53 2.33
CA ASN A 41 -13.72 -13.78 3.69
C ASN A 41 -15.07 -13.10 4.02
N LYS A 42 -15.76 -13.55 5.07
CA LYS A 42 -17.10 -13.07 5.44
C LYS A 42 -17.18 -11.55 5.60
N ASN A 43 -16.17 -10.94 6.22
CA ASN A 43 -16.15 -9.49 6.44
C ASN A 43 -16.12 -8.69 5.13
N LEU A 44 -15.42 -9.18 4.11
CA LEU A 44 -15.41 -8.56 2.79
C LEU A 44 -16.66 -8.88 1.99
N GLN A 45 -17.21 -10.09 2.10
CA GLN A 45 -18.48 -10.46 1.44
C GLN A 45 -19.64 -9.57 1.90
N GLU A 46 -19.68 -9.20 3.18
CA GLU A 46 -20.70 -8.32 3.72
C GLU A 46 -20.56 -6.84 3.27
N LYS A 47 -19.33 -6.41 2.96
CA LYS A 47 -19.02 -5.01 2.60
C LYS A 47 -18.97 -4.73 1.11
N LEU A 48 -18.69 -5.74 0.30
CA LEU A 48 -18.46 -5.62 -1.12
C LEU A 48 -19.53 -6.42 -1.87
N SER A 49 -20.16 -5.83 -2.86
CA SER A 49 -21.08 -6.57 -3.73
C SER A 49 -20.32 -7.27 -4.87
N PRO A 50 -20.84 -8.39 -5.42
CA PRO A 50 -20.24 -9.05 -6.57
C PRO A 50 -20.04 -8.15 -7.79
N GLU A 51 -20.89 -7.14 -7.96
CA GLU A 51 -20.86 -6.20 -9.08
C GLU A 51 -19.57 -5.41 -9.14
N ILE A 52 -18.91 -5.19 -7.99
CA ILE A 52 -17.61 -4.48 -7.94
C ILE A 52 -16.54 -5.21 -8.76
N PHE A 53 -16.63 -6.53 -8.85
CA PHE A 53 -15.65 -7.37 -9.55
C PHE A 53 -15.99 -7.61 -11.01
N LYS A 54 -17.24 -7.29 -11.42
CA LYS A 54 -17.66 -7.40 -12.81
C LYS A 54 -17.02 -6.31 -13.64
N ASP A 55 -16.62 -6.66 -14.85
CA ASP A 55 -15.99 -5.75 -15.82
C ASP A 55 -14.68 -5.07 -15.38
N MET A 56 -14.13 -5.40 -14.20
CA MET A 56 -12.89 -4.75 -13.73
C MET A 56 -11.74 -4.88 -14.73
N PHE A 57 -11.56 -6.05 -15.31
CA PHE A 57 -10.50 -6.26 -16.31
C PHE A 57 -10.79 -5.48 -17.59
N LYS A 58 -12.00 -5.52 -18.11
CA LYS A 58 -12.43 -4.76 -19.29
C LYS A 58 -12.33 -3.24 -19.08
N GLN A 59 -12.69 -2.76 -17.90
CA GLN A 59 -12.54 -1.34 -17.55
C GLN A 59 -11.06 -0.94 -17.50
N SER A 60 -10.19 -1.81 -16.98
CA SER A 60 -8.74 -1.59 -16.98
C SER A 60 -8.20 -1.49 -18.41
N GLU A 61 -8.63 -2.38 -19.33
CA GLU A 61 -8.25 -2.28 -20.74
C GLU A 61 -8.78 -1.01 -21.40
N LYS A 62 -10.02 -0.62 -21.10
CA LYS A 62 -10.59 0.63 -21.62
C LYS A 62 -9.80 1.86 -21.16
N GLN A 63 -9.41 1.89 -19.91
CA GLN A 63 -8.69 3.01 -19.31
C GLN A 63 -7.21 3.05 -19.70
N PHE A 64 -6.53 1.90 -19.70
CA PHE A 64 -5.06 1.82 -19.81
C PHE A 64 -4.58 1.22 -21.14
N GLY A 65 -5.48 0.82 -22.03
CA GLY A 65 -5.17 0.11 -23.28
C GLY A 65 -5.10 -1.39 -23.06
N LYS A 66 -4.81 -2.14 -24.13
CA LYS A 66 -4.75 -3.61 -24.09
C LYS A 66 -3.62 -4.10 -23.19
N LEU A 67 -3.85 -5.24 -22.53
CA LEU A 67 -2.83 -5.94 -21.78
C LEU A 67 -1.72 -6.42 -22.72
N GLN A 68 -0.48 -5.97 -22.51
CA GLN A 68 0.69 -6.28 -23.35
C GLN A 68 1.52 -7.41 -22.77
N ALA A 69 1.66 -7.45 -21.44
CA ALA A 69 2.45 -8.47 -20.76
C ALA A 69 1.96 -8.73 -19.33
N LYS A 70 2.20 -9.95 -18.88
CA LYS A 70 1.98 -10.41 -17.51
C LYS A 70 3.33 -10.74 -16.90
N GLY A 71 3.67 -10.12 -15.76
CA GLY A 71 4.85 -10.47 -14.99
C GLY A 71 4.71 -11.85 -14.34
N GLU A 72 5.81 -12.38 -13.84
CA GLU A 72 5.80 -13.58 -13.01
C GLU A 72 5.07 -13.33 -11.69
N TRP A 73 4.50 -14.39 -11.13
CA TRP A 73 3.95 -14.35 -9.79
C TRP A 73 5.07 -14.21 -8.76
N LYS A 74 4.84 -13.35 -7.79
CA LYS A 74 5.72 -13.09 -6.66
C LYS A 74 4.95 -13.18 -5.36
N GLN A 75 5.69 -13.49 -4.30
CA GLN A 75 5.17 -13.42 -2.94
C GLN A 75 6.13 -12.62 -2.06
N GLU A 76 5.56 -11.89 -1.12
CA GLU A 76 6.31 -11.09 -0.16
C GLU A 76 5.63 -11.20 1.21
N SER A 77 6.40 -11.51 2.23
CA SER A 77 5.88 -11.68 3.59
C SER A 77 6.46 -10.61 4.50
N ALA A 78 5.59 -9.87 5.18
CA ALA A 78 5.96 -8.89 6.19
C ALA A 78 4.92 -8.92 7.33
N GLU A 79 5.39 -8.85 8.56
CA GLU A 79 4.54 -8.77 9.76
C GLU A 79 3.45 -9.86 9.85
N GLY A 80 3.76 -11.06 9.38
CA GLY A 80 2.83 -12.21 9.40
C GLY A 80 1.80 -12.23 8.27
N ILE A 81 1.81 -11.25 7.37
CA ILE A 81 0.95 -11.21 6.19
C ILE A 81 1.78 -11.61 4.97
N THR A 82 1.25 -12.52 4.14
CA THR A 82 1.85 -12.86 2.85
C THR A 82 1.00 -12.26 1.73
N LEU A 83 1.63 -11.44 0.92
CA LEU A 83 1.08 -10.86 -0.29
C LEU A 83 1.49 -11.69 -1.50
N TYR A 84 0.55 -11.99 -2.36
CA TYR A 84 0.74 -12.66 -3.64
C TYR A 84 0.41 -11.68 -4.75
N TYR A 85 1.32 -11.45 -5.67
CA TYR A 85 1.09 -10.44 -6.70
C TYR A 85 1.78 -10.77 -8.02
N ARG A 86 1.27 -10.14 -9.07
CA ARG A 86 1.92 -10.03 -10.37
C ARG A 86 1.66 -8.66 -10.98
N ASP A 87 2.62 -8.18 -11.76
CA ASP A 87 2.50 -6.93 -12.46
C ASP A 87 1.91 -7.15 -13.85
N LEU A 88 0.97 -6.31 -14.24
CA LEU A 88 0.25 -6.31 -15.51
C LEU A 88 0.64 -5.07 -16.28
N LYS A 89 1.28 -5.23 -17.44
CA LYS A 89 1.67 -4.13 -18.31
C LYS A 89 0.62 -3.91 -19.37
N PHE A 90 -0.14 -2.84 -19.25
CA PHE A 90 -1.03 -2.34 -20.29
C PHE A 90 -0.29 -1.37 -21.23
N GLU A 91 -0.91 -0.97 -22.33
CA GLU A 91 -0.30 -0.06 -23.31
C GLU A 91 0.16 1.26 -22.70
N ARG A 92 -0.63 1.85 -21.81
CA ARG A 92 -0.41 3.18 -21.22
C ARG A 92 0.01 3.18 -19.77
N TYR A 93 -0.12 2.04 -19.06
CA TYR A 93 0.13 1.99 -17.63
C TYR A 93 0.47 0.58 -17.16
N SER A 94 1.09 0.47 -16.00
CA SER A 94 1.35 -0.82 -15.36
C SER A 94 0.64 -0.88 -14.00
N LEU A 95 -0.11 -1.96 -13.80
CA LEU A 95 -0.85 -2.21 -12.57
C LEU A 95 -0.34 -3.48 -11.90
N ARG A 96 -0.40 -3.52 -10.59
CA ARG A 96 -0.15 -4.71 -9.78
C ARG A 96 -1.48 -5.32 -9.36
N PHE A 97 -1.69 -6.56 -9.72
CA PHE A 97 -2.75 -7.39 -9.18
C PHE A 97 -2.23 -8.08 -7.93
N LEU A 98 -2.85 -7.79 -6.77
CA LEU A 98 -2.35 -8.16 -5.45
C LEU A 98 -3.46 -8.81 -4.62
N LEU A 99 -3.10 -9.89 -3.94
CA LEU A 99 -3.97 -10.72 -3.12
C LEU A 99 -3.31 -11.06 -1.79
N SER A 100 -4.11 -11.30 -0.77
CA SER A 100 -3.71 -12.04 0.43
C SER A 100 -4.87 -12.89 0.96
N PHE A 101 -4.54 -13.87 1.80
CA PHE A 101 -5.48 -14.87 2.29
C PHE A 101 -5.36 -15.02 3.80
N ASP A 102 -6.47 -15.31 4.45
CA ASP A 102 -6.52 -15.72 5.85
C ASP A 102 -6.01 -17.16 6.01
N ALA A 103 -5.81 -17.60 7.24
CA ALA A 103 -5.29 -18.93 7.55
C ALA A 103 -6.18 -20.08 7.04
N ASP A 104 -7.49 -19.83 6.89
CA ASP A 104 -8.45 -20.77 6.33
C ASP A 104 -8.47 -20.79 4.79
N GLY A 105 -7.68 -19.92 4.16
CA GLY A 105 -7.56 -19.77 2.71
C GLY A 105 -8.63 -18.87 2.08
N SER A 106 -9.50 -18.24 2.86
CA SER A 106 -10.40 -17.22 2.35
C SER A 106 -9.62 -15.93 2.02
N MET A 107 -10.05 -15.23 0.97
CA MET A 107 -9.34 -14.03 0.50
C MET A 107 -9.71 -12.82 1.35
N ASN A 108 -8.70 -12.19 1.97
CA ASN A 108 -8.86 -10.99 2.78
C ASN A 108 -8.40 -9.70 2.08
N THR A 109 -7.73 -9.83 0.96
CA THR A 109 -7.30 -8.69 0.14
C THR A 109 -7.36 -9.03 -1.34
N ILE A 110 -7.97 -8.16 -2.12
CA ILE A 110 -7.87 -8.12 -3.58
C ILE A 110 -7.72 -6.66 -4.01
N ARG A 111 -6.67 -6.35 -4.74
CA ARG A 111 -6.39 -4.99 -5.22
C ARG A 111 -5.81 -5.00 -6.62
N LEU A 112 -6.21 -4.01 -7.40
CA LEU A 112 -5.54 -3.61 -8.62
C LEU A 112 -5.02 -2.18 -8.40
N MET A 113 -3.72 -2.01 -8.33
CA MET A 113 -3.07 -0.76 -7.92
C MET A 113 -1.89 -0.43 -8.83
N PRO A 114 -1.44 0.83 -8.89
CA PRO A 114 -0.22 1.17 -9.60
C PRO A 114 0.95 0.27 -9.17
N VAL A 115 1.75 -0.19 -10.14
CA VAL A 115 3.02 -0.83 -9.80
C VAL A 115 3.86 0.20 -9.04
N PRO A 116 4.28 -0.11 -7.80
CA PRO A 116 5.16 0.80 -7.10
C PRO A 116 6.37 1.11 -7.97
N ALA A 117 6.60 2.38 -8.26
CA ALA A 117 7.82 2.77 -8.94
C ALA A 117 8.99 2.20 -8.13
N ALA A 118 9.86 1.44 -8.80
CA ALA A 118 11.13 1.11 -8.16
C ALA A 118 11.72 2.44 -7.71
N SER A 119 11.88 2.61 -6.40
CA SER A 119 12.47 3.84 -5.87
C SER A 119 13.90 3.91 -6.37
N THR A 120 14.08 4.44 -7.56
CA THR A 120 15.39 4.84 -8.09
C THR A 120 15.85 6.14 -7.44
N ALA A 121 14.97 6.78 -6.70
CA ALA A 121 15.33 7.95 -5.90
C ALA A 121 16.27 7.49 -4.79
N LYS A 122 17.52 7.91 -4.87
CA LYS A 122 18.41 7.82 -3.72
C LYS A 122 17.73 8.53 -2.56
N PRO A 123 17.72 7.93 -1.35
CA PRO A 123 17.23 8.64 -0.17
C PRO A 123 17.87 10.03 -0.13
N VAL A 124 17.06 11.07 -0.07
CA VAL A 124 17.60 12.42 0.04
C VAL A 124 18.27 12.52 1.40
N ALA A 125 19.56 12.78 1.40
CA ALA A 125 20.30 13.01 2.64
C ALA A 125 19.97 14.43 3.15
N TYR A 126 19.25 14.50 4.26
CA TYR A 126 18.96 15.74 4.95
C TYR A 126 20.00 16.04 6.02
N ASN A 127 20.43 17.27 6.11
CA ASN A 127 21.30 17.69 7.20
C ASN A 127 20.47 18.04 8.44
N LYS A 128 20.35 17.07 9.35
CA LYS A 128 19.56 17.22 10.59
C LYS A 128 20.06 18.31 11.53
N GLU A 129 21.32 18.76 11.39
CA GLU A 129 21.83 19.89 12.16
C GLU A 129 21.23 21.23 11.75
N LYS A 130 20.60 21.29 10.57
CA LYS A 130 19.93 22.50 10.06
C LYS A 130 18.47 22.62 10.49
N MET A 131 17.94 21.62 11.18
CA MET A 131 16.55 21.58 11.59
C MET A 131 16.38 21.12 13.03
N GLN A 132 15.28 21.52 13.64
CA GLN A 132 14.86 21.08 14.96
C GLN A 132 13.39 20.69 14.91
N GLU A 133 13.06 19.50 15.41
CA GLU A 133 11.69 19.03 15.51
C GLU A 133 11.20 19.05 16.95
N ARG A 134 9.94 19.34 17.13
CA ARG A 134 9.23 19.24 18.41
C ARG A 134 7.78 18.84 18.19
N ASP A 135 7.26 18.06 19.09
CA ASP A 135 5.83 17.79 19.15
C ASP A 135 5.08 19.04 19.60
N ILE A 136 3.96 19.29 18.97
CA ILE A 136 3.05 20.39 19.28
C ILE A 136 1.62 19.86 19.38
N THR A 137 0.76 20.63 20.01
CA THR A 137 -0.69 20.41 19.99
C THR A 137 -1.34 21.64 19.37
N VAL A 138 -2.15 21.45 18.35
CA VAL A 138 -2.88 22.51 17.65
C VAL A 138 -4.37 22.36 17.92
N GLY A 139 -5.07 23.48 18.05
CA GLY A 139 -6.50 23.51 18.33
C GLY A 139 -6.83 23.92 19.77
N ALA A 140 -8.11 24.12 20.04
CA ALA A 140 -8.63 24.55 21.33
C ALA A 140 -9.65 23.53 21.85
N ASP A 141 -9.84 23.55 23.14
CA ASP A 141 -10.84 22.74 23.86
C ASP A 141 -10.77 21.24 23.52
N ASP A 142 -11.87 20.69 23.04
CA ASP A 142 -12.00 19.24 22.75
C ASP A 142 -11.42 18.87 21.39
N PHE A 143 -10.95 19.82 20.58
CA PHE A 143 -10.42 19.62 19.23
C PHE A 143 -8.90 19.77 19.18
N LYS A 144 -8.20 19.18 20.13
CA LYS A 144 -6.73 19.19 20.18
C LYS A 144 -6.16 18.14 19.26
N LEU A 145 -5.38 18.56 18.28
CA LEU A 145 -4.71 17.71 17.31
C LEU A 145 -3.21 17.68 17.58
N PRO A 146 -2.61 16.50 17.71
CA PRO A 146 -1.16 16.37 17.82
C PRO A 146 -0.51 16.68 16.48
N GLY A 147 0.62 17.39 16.50
CA GLY A 147 1.40 17.74 15.32
C GLY A 147 2.90 17.66 15.58
N THR A 148 3.68 17.71 14.53
CA THR A 148 5.14 17.90 14.59
C THR A 148 5.49 19.23 13.94
N LEU A 149 6.25 20.06 14.63
CA LEU A 149 6.76 21.31 14.11
C LEU A 149 8.25 21.17 13.80
N THR A 150 8.60 21.30 12.51
CA THR A 150 9.98 21.28 12.04
C THR A 150 10.44 22.72 11.80
N LEU A 151 11.48 23.14 12.50
CA LEU A 151 12.00 24.49 12.49
C LEU A 151 13.41 24.56 11.87
N PRO A 152 13.71 25.54 11.02
CA PRO A 152 15.07 25.79 10.57
C PRO A 152 15.93 26.35 11.73
N VAL A 153 17.10 25.75 11.94
CA VAL A 153 18.05 26.21 12.96
C VAL A 153 18.61 27.59 12.56
N GLY A 154 18.79 28.45 13.56
CA GLY A 154 19.39 29.77 13.39
C GLY A 154 18.46 30.87 12.86
N LYS A 155 17.20 30.58 12.54
CA LYS A 155 16.21 31.58 12.15
C LYS A 155 15.25 31.94 13.28
N LYS A 156 15.18 33.22 13.63
CA LYS A 156 14.19 33.74 14.62
C LYS A 156 12.77 33.84 14.08
N LYS A 157 12.62 34.00 12.76
CA LYS A 157 11.33 34.05 12.03
C LYS A 157 11.49 33.26 10.74
N ALA A 158 10.53 32.40 10.43
CA ALA A 158 10.48 31.63 9.21
C ALA A 158 9.04 31.66 8.65
N PRO A 159 8.86 31.65 7.34
CA PRO A 159 7.58 31.29 6.75
C PRO A 159 7.15 29.91 7.24
N VAL A 160 5.85 29.66 7.33
CA VAL A 160 5.30 28.40 7.81
C VAL A 160 4.47 27.75 6.70
N VAL A 161 4.68 26.45 6.48
CA VAL A 161 3.83 25.61 5.66
C VAL A 161 3.13 24.61 6.57
N ILE A 162 1.82 24.44 6.40
CA ILE A 162 1.04 23.47 7.14
C ILE A 162 0.76 22.29 6.21
N LEU A 163 1.20 21.09 6.62
CA LEU A 163 0.92 19.84 5.93
C LEU A 163 -0.27 19.16 6.63
N VAL A 164 -1.33 18.92 5.90
CA VAL A 164 -2.54 18.28 6.39
C VAL A 164 -2.74 16.97 5.62
N HIS A 165 -2.81 15.86 6.34
CA HIS A 165 -2.99 14.54 5.73
C HIS A 165 -4.38 14.38 5.07
N GLY A 166 -4.49 13.39 4.16
CA GLY A 166 -5.73 13.03 3.49
C GLY A 166 -6.77 12.41 4.44
N SER A 167 -7.95 12.09 3.91
CA SER A 167 -9.01 11.43 4.67
C SER A 167 -8.62 9.99 5.03
N GLY A 168 -9.02 9.54 6.22
CA GLY A 168 -8.78 8.17 6.71
C GLY A 168 -7.75 8.11 7.83
N PRO A 169 -7.47 6.91 8.34
CA PRO A 169 -6.49 6.69 9.39
C PRO A 169 -5.06 6.77 8.82
N GLN A 170 -4.50 7.97 8.81
CA GLN A 170 -3.14 8.24 8.36
C GLN A 170 -2.25 8.62 9.54
N ASP A 171 -0.96 8.32 9.44
CA ASP A 171 0.02 8.89 10.35
C ASP A 171 0.45 10.31 9.90
N ARG A 172 1.17 11.03 10.75
CA ARG A 172 1.63 12.41 10.47
C ARG A 172 2.60 12.51 9.28
N ASP A 173 3.26 11.40 8.93
CA ASP A 173 4.25 11.34 7.85
C ASP A 173 3.64 10.95 6.51
N GLU A 174 2.33 10.58 6.45
CA GLU A 174 1.67 9.97 5.28
C GLU A 174 2.45 8.77 4.78
N THR A 175 2.79 7.86 5.70
CA THR A 175 3.70 6.73 5.42
C THR A 175 3.11 5.78 4.37
N VAL A 176 3.84 5.59 3.28
CA VAL A 176 3.52 4.63 2.22
C VAL A 176 4.72 3.70 2.00
N GLY A 177 4.65 2.50 2.54
CA GLY A 177 5.79 1.60 2.54
C GLY A 177 7.01 2.22 3.24
N PRO A 178 8.19 2.27 2.62
CA PRO A 178 9.38 2.88 3.22
C PRO A 178 9.38 4.43 3.14
N ASN A 179 8.43 5.03 2.44
CA ASN A 179 8.42 6.47 2.17
C ASN A 179 7.60 7.23 3.22
N LYS A 180 8.10 8.39 3.61
CA LYS A 180 7.48 9.31 4.56
C LYS A 180 7.39 10.71 3.94
N PRO A 181 6.49 10.92 2.98
CA PRO A 181 6.49 12.12 2.14
C PRO A 181 6.31 13.42 2.92
N PHE A 182 5.51 13.46 3.99
CA PHE A 182 5.34 14.69 4.77
C PHE A 182 6.58 15.01 5.59
N ARG A 183 7.19 14.01 6.24
CA ARG A 183 8.47 14.21 6.93
C ARG A 183 9.55 14.70 5.98
N ASP A 184 9.69 14.05 4.84
CA ASP A 184 10.73 14.37 3.87
C ASP A 184 10.53 15.76 3.28
N LEU A 185 9.28 16.17 3.06
CA LEU A 185 8.94 17.52 2.63
C LEU A 185 9.24 18.56 3.72
N ALA A 186 8.84 18.31 4.98
CA ALA A 186 9.10 19.19 6.12
C ALA A 186 10.61 19.43 6.32
N TRP A 187 11.42 18.36 6.25
CA TRP A 187 12.86 18.48 6.37
C TRP A 187 13.49 19.26 5.21
N GLY A 188 13.04 19.02 3.97
CA GLY A 188 13.49 19.76 2.79
C GLY A 188 13.13 21.24 2.84
N LEU A 189 11.97 21.59 3.40
CA LEU A 189 11.55 22.99 3.63
C LEU A 189 12.39 23.65 4.73
N ALA A 190 12.63 22.96 5.85
CA ALA A 190 13.42 23.48 6.95
C ALA A 190 14.88 23.78 6.54
N GLU A 191 15.51 22.93 5.74
CA GLU A 191 16.83 23.21 5.16
C GLU A 191 16.87 24.49 4.33
N ARG A 192 15.73 24.87 3.74
CA ARG A 192 15.56 26.10 2.96
C ARG A 192 15.07 27.29 3.78
N GLY A 193 14.90 27.08 5.09
CA GLY A 193 14.52 28.12 6.03
C GLY A 193 13.02 28.38 6.12
N ILE A 194 12.20 27.38 5.81
CA ILE A 194 10.73 27.38 5.92
C ILE A 194 10.36 26.36 7.03
N ALA A 195 9.49 26.76 7.95
CA ALA A 195 9.00 25.89 9.00
C ALA A 195 7.77 25.12 8.55
#